data_905c7ec5d9ee87afedf77c05a4bca4a4
#
_entry.id   905c7ec5d9ee87afedf77c05a4bca4a4
#
_cell.length_a   1.000
_cell.length_b   1.000
_cell.length_c   1.000
_cell.angle_alpha   90.00
_cell.angle_beta   90.00
_cell.angle_gamma   90.00
#
_symmetry.space_group_name_H-M   'P 1'
#
loop_
_entity.id
_entity.type
_entity.pdbx_description
1 polymer ?
#
loop_
_entity_poly.entity_id
_entity_poly.type
_entity_poly.pdbx_seq_one_letter_code
_entity_poly.pdbx_strand_id
1 'polypeptide(L)'
;GLIELGYDEEDEAQRKIAALKAQRTQLLLQVKQALLAMPLTDLSMPASTPTEIEQQEKRKKLVKLLAEIEKRVNEENARPKKRYINPATREAAYALYYDTLRRKIETKGTQNFPQLAGKKLYGQLIMALTVNFDGRVLDTQVVQSSGNRTLDRQAKSIVGGAGPFPPFSPAMRKTADQIVVVSNFNFAPDDSLQTQLSAQ
;
A
#
# COMPACT_ATOMS: atom_id res chain seq x y z
N GLY A 1 9.38 15.45 -19.34
CA GLY A 1 9.17 16.34 -18.20
C GLY A 1 8.04 15.93 -17.26
N LEU A 2 7.04 15.18 -17.72
CA LEU A 2 5.88 14.75 -16.90
C LEU A 2 6.11 13.43 -16.15
N ILE A 3 7.09 12.66 -16.53
CA ILE A 3 7.40 11.36 -15.93
C ILE A 3 8.30 11.52 -14.68
N GLU A 4 9.10 12.56 -14.63
CA GLU A 4 9.93 12.89 -13.47
C GLU A 4 9.11 13.43 -12.29
N LEU A 5 8.05 14.17 -12.56
CA LEU A 5 7.19 14.77 -11.53
C LEU A 5 6.43 13.74 -10.67
N GLY A 6 6.06 12.58 -11.23
CA GLY A 6 5.36 11.53 -10.49
C GLY A 6 6.23 10.77 -9.49
N TYR A 7 7.54 10.69 -9.73
CA TYR A 7 8.48 10.01 -8.83
C TYR A 7 8.89 10.89 -7.65
N ASP A 8 9.06 12.18 -7.91
CA ASP A 8 9.41 13.14 -6.87
C ASP A 8 8.25 13.31 -5.87
N GLU A 9 7.00 13.24 -6.32
CA GLU A 9 5.83 13.34 -5.46
C GLU A 9 5.65 12.11 -4.55
N GLU A 10 5.90 10.90 -5.06
CA GLU A 10 5.78 9.67 -4.26
C GLU A 10 6.92 9.56 -3.24
N ASP A 11 8.14 9.88 -3.63
CA ASP A 11 9.28 9.95 -2.73
C ASP A 11 9.12 11.05 -1.68
N GLU A 12 8.55 12.19 -2.05
CA GLU A 12 8.26 13.28 -1.13
C GLU A 12 7.14 12.88 -0.14
N ALA A 13 6.09 12.21 -0.60
CA ALA A 13 5.03 11.69 0.26
C ALA A 13 5.57 10.65 1.25
N GLN A 14 6.44 9.73 0.82
CA GLN A 14 7.09 8.76 1.69
C GLN A 14 7.99 9.43 2.74
N ARG A 15 8.74 10.45 2.35
CA ARG A 15 9.57 11.25 3.28
C ARG A 15 8.72 11.99 4.30
N LYS A 16 7.59 12.58 3.90
CA LYS A 16 6.64 13.23 4.80
C LYS A 16 6.03 12.24 5.80
N ILE A 17 5.64 11.06 5.35
CA ILE A 17 5.13 9.99 6.23
C ILE A 17 6.19 9.56 7.23
N ALA A 18 7.43 9.34 6.81
CA ALA A 18 8.55 8.99 7.70
C ALA A 18 8.83 10.09 8.72
N ALA A 19 8.81 11.36 8.31
CA ALA A 19 8.98 12.50 9.19
C ALA A 19 7.86 12.60 10.24
N LEU A 20 6.60 12.40 9.84
CA LEU A 20 5.45 12.40 10.75
C LEU A 20 5.52 11.25 11.76
N LYS A 21 5.94 10.07 11.34
CA LYS A 21 6.16 8.92 12.24
C LYS A 21 7.27 9.19 13.24
N ALA A 22 8.38 9.82 12.82
CA ALA A 22 9.48 10.22 13.70
C ALA A 22 9.04 11.25 14.73
N GLN A 23 8.28 12.28 14.30
CA GLN A 23 7.72 13.29 15.22
C GLN A 23 6.79 12.68 16.24
N ARG A 24 5.94 11.73 15.84
CA ARG A 24 5.04 11.03 16.74
C ARG A 24 5.76 10.19 17.78
N THR A 25 6.80 9.47 17.36
CA THR A 25 7.66 8.69 18.28
C THR A 25 8.34 9.61 19.29
N GLN A 26 8.81 10.77 18.86
CA GLN A 26 9.44 11.77 19.72
C GLN A 26 8.43 12.36 20.71
N LEU A 27 7.23 12.69 20.27
CA LEU A 27 6.15 13.16 21.13
C LEU A 27 5.78 12.12 22.20
N LEU A 28 5.66 10.84 21.80
CA LEU A 28 5.40 9.73 22.70
C LEU A 28 6.48 9.63 23.80
N LEU A 29 7.75 9.77 23.42
CA LEU A 29 8.85 9.76 24.36
C LEU A 29 8.79 10.95 25.31
N GLN A 30 8.49 12.15 24.84
CA GLN A 30 8.33 13.34 25.64
C GLN A 30 7.18 13.20 26.67
N VAL A 31 6.04 12.66 26.25
CA VAL A 31 4.89 12.42 27.14
C VAL A 31 5.25 11.40 28.22
N LYS A 32 5.94 10.31 27.87
CA LYS A 32 6.42 9.31 28.83
C LYS A 32 7.38 9.89 29.84
N GLN A 33 8.34 10.72 29.37
CA GLN A 33 9.29 11.41 30.25
C GLN A 33 8.60 12.39 31.20
N ALA A 34 7.62 13.14 30.71
CA ALA A 34 6.83 14.07 31.52
C ALA A 34 6.04 13.33 32.61
N LEU A 35 5.47 12.16 32.33
CA LEU A 35 4.78 11.31 33.30
C LEU A 35 5.73 10.78 34.36
N LEU A 36 6.94 10.35 33.98
CA LEU A 36 7.95 9.84 34.91
C LEU A 36 8.54 10.94 35.80
N ALA A 37 8.58 12.17 35.34
CA ALA A 37 9.06 13.32 36.09
C ALA A 37 8.03 13.86 37.09
N MET A 38 6.78 13.45 37.01
CA MET A 38 5.72 13.85 37.95
C MET A 38 5.93 13.18 39.31
N PRO A 39 5.70 13.93 40.41
CA PRO A 39 5.73 13.34 41.76
C PRO A 39 4.73 12.18 41.86
N LEU A 40 5.16 11.11 42.51
CA LEU A 40 4.26 9.97 42.84
C LEU A 40 3.25 10.47 43.88
N THR A 41 2.07 10.84 43.43
CA THR A 41 0.92 11.07 44.29
C THR A 41 0.20 9.74 44.53
N ASP A 42 -0.11 9.46 45.77
CA ASP A 42 -0.92 8.31 46.13
C ASP A 42 -2.32 8.51 45.54
N LEU A 43 -2.62 7.77 44.44
CA LEU A 43 -3.91 7.85 43.75
C LEU A 43 -5.08 7.26 44.60
N SER A 44 -4.78 6.63 45.72
CA SER A 44 -5.79 6.08 46.66
C SER A 44 -6.37 7.14 47.57
N MET A 45 -5.76 8.31 47.71
CA MET A 45 -6.26 9.43 48.50
C MET A 45 -6.79 10.57 47.60
N PRO A 46 -7.97 11.15 47.96
CA PRO A 46 -8.45 12.34 47.27
C PRO A 46 -7.48 13.51 47.50
N ALA A 47 -7.17 14.25 46.44
CA ALA A 47 -6.33 15.45 46.51
C ALA A 47 -6.98 16.48 47.46
N SER A 48 -6.22 16.95 48.46
CA SER A 48 -6.69 17.87 49.47
C SER A 48 -6.26 19.31 49.29
N THR A 49 -5.26 19.56 48.44
CA THR A 49 -4.75 20.91 48.14
C THR A 49 -4.99 21.28 46.69
N PRO A 50 -5.15 22.60 46.35
CA PRO A 50 -5.32 23.04 44.99
C PRO A 50 -4.14 22.61 44.07
N THR A 51 -2.92 22.57 44.60
CA THR A 51 -1.72 22.12 43.86
C THR A 51 -1.77 20.63 43.55
N GLU A 52 -2.22 19.81 44.50
CA GLU A 52 -2.41 18.36 44.30
C GLU A 52 -3.49 18.07 43.26
N ILE A 53 -4.60 18.83 43.29
CA ILE A 53 -5.71 18.70 42.32
C ILE A 53 -5.16 19.04 40.89
N GLU A 54 -4.42 20.11 40.76
CA GLU A 54 -3.83 20.52 39.47
C GLU A 54 -2.86 19.45 38.94
N GLN A 55 -2.01 18.90 39.80
CA GLN A 55 -1.09 17.83 39.42
C GLN A 55 -1.81 16.54 39.00
N GLN A 56 -2.88 16.16 39.73
CA GLN A 56 -3.67 15.00 39.35
C GLN A 56 -4.39 15.18 38.02
N GLU A 57 -4.96 16.35 37.74
CA GLU A 57 -5.61 16.66 36.48
C GLU A 57 -4.61 16.63 35.32
N LYS A 58 -3.43 17.21 35.52
CA LYS A 58 -2.34 17.23 34.55
C LYS A 58 -1.88 15.81 34.22
N ARG A 59 -1.74 14.95 35.25
CA ARG A 59 -1.38 13.55 35.07
C ARG A 59 -2.46 12.77 34.30
N LYS A 60 -3.74 12.97 34.64
CA LYS A 60 -4.86 12.33 33.90
C LYS A 60 -4.87 12.73 32.43
N LYS A 61 -4.63 14.00 32.10
CA LYS A 61 -4.53 14.48 30.71
C LYS A 61 -3.38 13.82 29.96
N LEU A 62 -2.20 13.71 30.59
CA LEU A 62 -1.03 13.07 29.99
C LEU A 62 -1.23 11.56 29.78
N VAL A 63 -1.82 10.87 30.74
CA VAL A 63 -2.15 9.43 30.62
C VAL A 63 -3.15 9.19 29.48
N LYS A 64 -4.17 10.04 29.37
CA LYS A 64 -5.15 9.97 28.29
C LYS A 64 -4.50 10.22 26.92
N LEU A 65 -3.64 11.24 26.82
CA LEU A 65 -2.90 11.55 25.60
C LEU A 65 -1.98 10.38 25.18
N LEU A 66 -1.27 9.80 26.14
CA LEU A 66 -0.42 8.63 25.93
C LEU A 66 -1.23 7.45 25.39
N ALA A 67 -2.37 7.14 26.01
CA ALA A 67 -3.24 6.07 25.55
C ALA A 67 -3.78 6.29 24.13
N GLU A 68 -4.16 7.51 23.78
CA GLU A 68 -4.62 7.86 22.44
C GLU A 68 -3.51 7.71 21.39
N ILE A 69 -2.29 8.14 21.71
CA ILE A 69 -1.14 8.01 20.81
C ILE A 69 -0.77 6.53 20.61
N GLU A 70 -0.68 5.76 21.69
CA GLU A 70 -0.38 4.33 21.63
C GLU A 70 -1.43 3.55 20.83
N LYS A 71 -2.70 3.87 21.00
CA LYS A 71 -3.79 3.28 20.23
C LYS A 71 -3.61 3.52 18.74
N ARG A 72 -3.32 4.75 18.33
CA ARG A 72 -3.08 5.10 16.92
C ARG A 72 -1.85 4.39 16.34
N VAL A 73 -0.77 4.32 17.11
CA VAL A 73 0.44 3.60 16.69
C VAL A 73 0.13 2.11 16.48
N ASN A 74 -0.59 1.48 17.40
CA ASN A 74 -0.97 0.07 17.30
C ASN A 74 -1.91 -0.18 16.12
N GLU A 75 -2.88 0.69 15.88
CA GLU A 75 -3.78 0.59 14.72
C GLU A 75 -3.03 0.72 13.40
N GLU A 76 -2.06 1.63 13.29
CA GLU A 76 -1.25 1.76 12.09
C GLU A 76 -0.30 0.58 11.87
N ASN A 77 0.32 0.05 12.95
CA ASN A 77 1.17 -1.12 12.86
C ASN A 77 0.39 -2.40 12.52
N ALA A 78 -0.89 -2.45 12.85
CA ALA A 78 -1.77 -3.56 12.49
C ALA A 78 -2.23 -3.52 11.03
N ARG A 79 -2.13 -2.36 10.35
CA ARG A 79 -2.48 -2.24 8.93
C ARG A 79 -1.39 -2.82 8.06
N PRO A 80 -1.75 -3.60 7.01
CA PRO A 80 -0.78 -4.08 6.04
C PRO A 80 -0.07 -2.90 5.36
N LYS A 81 1.25 -2.99 5.24
CA LYS A 81 2.05 -2.01 4.48
C LYS A 81 1.84 -2.24 3.00
N LYS A 82 1.12 -1.34 2.35
CA LYS A 82 0.91 -1.35 0.90
C LYS A 82 1.96 -0.50 0.20
N ARG A 83 2.51 -1.02 -0.88
CA ARG A 83 3.38 -0.29 -1.78
C ARG A 83 2.83 -0.32 -3.19
N TYR A 84 2.76 0.84 -3.82
CA TYR A 84 2.34 0.99 -5.21
C TYR A 84 3.55 0.85 -6.12
N ILE A 85 3.48 -0.05 -7.09
CA ILE A 85 4.50 -0.23 -8.11
C ILE A 85 3.88 -0.12 -9.50
N ASN A 86 4.68 0.33 -10.43
CA ASN A 86 4.32 0.44 -11.84
C ASN A 86 5.50 -0.01 -12.71
N PRO A 87 5.33 -0.09 -14.03
CA PRO A 87 6.42 -0.51 -14.94
C PRO A 87 7.69 0.33 -14.86
N ALA A 88 7.60 1.55 -14.35
CA ALA A 88 8.74 2.44 -14.20
C ALA A 88 9.45 2.35 -12.82
N THR A 89 8.97 1.50 -11.92
CA THR A 89 9.59 1.30 -10.61
C THR A 89 11.03 0.81 -10.76
N ARG A 90 11.98 1.57 -10.21
CA ARG A 90 13.43 1.34 -10.40
C ARG A 90 14.08 0.48 -9.32
N GLU A 91 13.45 0.29 -8.19
CA GLU A 91 14.00 -0.56 -7.13
C GLU A 91 14.14 -2.00 -7.61
N ALA A 92 15.36 -2.52 -7.60
CA ALA A 92 15.71 -3.79 -8.23
C ALA A 92 14.81 -4.97 -7.80
N ALA A 93 14.50 -5.09 -6.51
CA ALA A 93 13.66 -6.17 -6.01
C ALA A 93 12.22 -6.10 -6.56
N TYR A 94 11.65 -4.89 -6.62
CA TYR A 94 10.31 -4.66 -7.15
C TYR A 94 10.27 -4.78 -8.68
N ALA A 95 11.30 -4.31 -9.37
CA ALA A 95 11.40 -4.43 -10.81
C ALA A 95 11.48 -5.90 -11.27
N LEU A 96 12.26 -6.73 -10.58
CA LEU A 96 12.33 -8.17 -10.84
C LEU A 96 10.99 -8.86 -10.58
N TYR A 97 10.33 -8.51 -9.49
CA TYR A 97 9.02 -9.08 -9.16
C TYR A 97 7.96 -8.67 -10.19
N TYR A 98 7.95 -7.39 -10.58
CA TYR A 98 7.07 -6.89 -11.63
C TYR A 98 7.27 -7.65 -12.95
N ASP A 99 8.51 -7.88 -13.36
CA ASP A 99 8.81 -8.61 -14.60
C ASP A 99 8.29 -10.06 -14.56
N THR A 100 8.46 -10.74 -13.43
CA THR A 100 7.93 -12.09 -13.23
C THR A 100 6.40 -12.11 -13.29
N LEU A 101 5.75 -11.18 -12.61
CA LEU A 101 4.31 -11.00 -12.61
C LEU A 101 3.79 -10.72 -14.04
N ARG A 102 4.42 -9.78 -14.72
CA ARG A 102 4.09 -9.39 -16.10
C ARG A 102 4.12 -10.62 -17.04
N ARG A 103 5.19 -11.39 -17.01
CA ARG A 103 5.34 -12.57 -17.86
C ARG A 103 4.25 -13.61 -17.63
N LYS A 104 3.90 -13.86 -16.38
CA LYS A 104 2.80 -14.78 -16.04
C LYS A 104 1.45 -14.29 -16.56
N ILE A 105 1.16 -13.01 -16.40
CA ILE A 105 -0.06 -12.40 -16.87
C ILE A 105 -0.13 -12.41 -18.40
N GLU A 106 0.93 -12.02 -19.08
CA GLU A 106 1.01 -12.03 -20.54
C GLU A 106 0.82 -13.43 -21.12
N THR A 107 1.47 -14.42 -20.53
CA THR A 107 1.29 -15.84 -20.95
C THR A 107 -0.14 -16.27 -20.77
N LYS A 108 -0.74 -16.01 -19.61
CA LYS A 108 -2.13 -16.36 -19.31
C LYS A 108 -3.10 -15.66 -20.27
N GLY A 109 -2.90 -14.38 -20.50
CA GLY A 109 -3.75 -13.57 -21.39
C GLY A 109 -3.62 -13.94 -22.85
N THR A 110 -2.45 -14.35 -23.30
CA THR A 110 -2.25 -14.85 -24.68
C THR A 110 -2.90 -16.21 -24.88
N GLN A 111 -2.77 -17.11 -23.91
CA GLN A 111 -3.42 -18.43 -23.95
C GLN A 111 -4.94 -18.39 -23.85
N ASN A 112 -5.47 -17.46 -23.09
CA ASN A 112 -6.91 -17.28 -22.84
C ASN A 112 -7.39 -15.93 -23.37
N PHE A 113 -7.04 -15.61 -24.61
CA PHE A 113 -7.32 -14.32 -25.20
C PHE A 113 -8.83 -13.99 -25.17
N PRO A 114 -9.24 -12.78 -24.78
CA PRO A 114 -10.63 -12.39 -24.67
C PRO A 114 -11.39 -12.54 -25.98
N GLN A 115 -12.59 -13.10 -25.91
CA GLN A 115 -13.45 -13.27 -27.07
C GLN A 115 -14.94 -13.20 -26.68
N LEU A 116 -15.76 -12.85 -27.65
CA LEU A 116 -17.20 -12.86 -27.54
C LEU A 116 -17.80 -13.48 -28.82
N ALA A 117 -18.59 -14.54 -28.66
CA ALA A 117 -19.21 -15.25 -29.77
C ALA A 117 -18.20 -15.69 -30.86
N GLY A 118 -17.03 -16.17 -30.45
CA GLY A 118 -15.93 -16.60 -31.33
C GLY A 118 -15.11 -15.49 -31.94
N LYS A 119 -15.44 -14.23 -31.70
CA LYS A 119 -14.66 -13.06 -32.15
C LYS A 119 -13.77 -12.56 -31.04
N LYS A 120 -12.49 -12.40 -31.34
CA LYS A 120 -11.51 -11.86 -30.39
C LYS A 120 -11.76 -10.37 -30.13
N LEU A 121 -11.51 -9.98 -28.89
CA LEU A 121 -11.70 -8.61 -28.44
C LEU A 121 -10.34 -7.93 -28.24
N TYR A 122 -10.17 -6.78 -28.86
CA TYR A 122 -8.95 -5.99 -28.79
C TYR A 122 -9.18 -4.68 -28.08
N GLY A 123 -8.17 -4.17 -27.41
CA GLY A 123 -8.23 -2.89 -26.74
C GLY A 123 -7.22 -2.76 -25.61
N GLN A 124 -7.23 -1.61 -24.98
CA GLN A 124 -6.34 -1.27 -23.88
C GLN A 124 -7.14 -0.85 -22.66
N LEU A 125 -6.70 -1.28 -21.49
CA LEU A 125 -7.27 -0.85 -20.21
C LEU A 125 -6.16 -0.75 -19.15
N ILE A 126 -6.41 0.08 -18.14
CA ILE A 126 -5.53 0.18 -16.99
C ILE A 126 -6.17 -0.57 -15.83
N MET A 127 -5.42 -1.48 -15.22
CA MET A 127 -5.87 -2.23 -14.05
C MET A 127 -4.89 -2.07 -12.89
N ALA A 128 -5.44 -2.12 -11.68
CA ALA A 128 -4.72 -2.22 -10.43
C ALA A 128 -4.87 -3.64 -9.87
N LEU A 129 -3.76 -4.30 -9.60
CA LEU A 129 -3.69 -5.65 -9.05
C LEU A 129 -3.05 -5.59 -7.67
N THR A 130 -3.77 -6.06 -6.65
CA THR A 130 -3.23 -6.17 -5.29
C THR A 130 -2.76 -7.59 -5.02
N VAL A 131 -1.49 -7.72 -4.66
CA VAL A 131 -0.83 -9.00 -4.38
C VAL A 131 -0.34 -9.01 -2.94
N ASN A 132 -0.66 -10.08 -2.22
CA ASN A 132 -0.18 -10.32 -0.87
C ASN A 132 1.28 -10.83 -0.86
N PHE A 133 1.96 -10.72 0.27
CA PHE A 133 3.36 -11.16 0.41
C PHE A 133 3.60 -12.63 0.07
N ASP A 134 2.60 -13.48 0.20
CA ASP A 134 2.65 -14.90 -0.16
C ASP A 134 2.38 -15.18 -1.65
N GLY A 135 2.17 -14.15 -2.45
CA GLY A 135 1.90 -14.22 -3.88
C GLY A 135 0.44 -14.36 -4.27
N ARG A 136 -0.48 -14.42 -3.32
CA ARG A 136 -1.93 -14.48 -3.62
C ARG A 136 -2.45 -13.16 -4.14
N VAL A 137 -3.29 -13.24 -5.15
CA VAL A 137 -4.05 -12.09 -5.65
C VAL A 137 -5.20 -11.79 -4.70
N LEU A 138 -5.21 -10.61 -4.11
CA LEU A 138 -6.25 -10.18 -3.19
C LEU A 138 -7.38 -9.42 -3.88
N ASP A 139 -7.04 -8.61 -4.88
CA ASP A 139 -8.01 -7.79 -5.61
C ASP A 139 -7.50 -7.42 -6.99
N THR A 140 -8.44 -7.22 -7.92
CA THR A 140 -8.20 -6.68 -9.26
C THR A 140 -9.25 -5.63 -9.57
N GLN A 141 -8.82 -4.45 -9.97
CA GLN A 141 -9.71 -3.33 -10.29
C GLN A 141 -9.39 -2.76 -11.67
N VAL A 142 -10.42 -2.44 -12.43
CA VAL A 142 -10.29 -1.67 -13.67
C VAL A 142 -10.25 -0.19 -13.29
N VAL A 143 -9.09 0.44 -13.46
CA VAL A 143 -8.89 1.86 -13.20
C VAL A 143 -9.36 2.71 -14.38
N GLN A 144 -9.05 2.25 -15.58
CA GLN A 144 -9.52 2.86 -16.82
C GLN A 144 -10.02 1.77 -17.77
N SER A 145 -11.30 1.87 -18.13
CA SER A 145 -11.96 0.91 -19.01
C SER A 145 -11.41 0.97 -20.44
N SER A 146 -11.43 -0.18 -21.12
CA SER A 146 -11.18 -0.26 -22.57
C SER A 146 -12.32 0.34 -23.42
N GLY A 147 -13.46 0.66 -22.80
CA GLY A 147 -14.69 1.00 -23.50
C GLY A 147 -15.58 -0.21 -23.84
N ASN A 148 -15.09 -1.42 -23.65
CA ASN A 148 -15.83 -2.67 -23.84
C ASN A 148 -15.93 -3.43 -22.52
N ARG A 149 -17.13 -3.50 -21.95
CA ARG A 149 -17.38 -4.15 -20.66
C ARG A 149 -17.04 -5.65 -20.67
N THR A 150 -17.22 -6.31 -21.79
CA THR A 150 -16.89 -7.74 -21.92
C THR A 150 -15.39 -7.96 -21.89
N LEU A 151 -14.62 -7.12 -22.58
CA LEU A 151 -13.17 -7.15 -22.55
C LEU A 151 -12.65 -6.86 -21.14
N ASP A 152 -13.17 -5.82 -20.49
CA ASP A 152 -12.77 -5.44 -19.12
C ASP A 152 -13.00 -6.58 -18.13
N ARG A 153 -14.15 -7.25 -18.20
CA ARG A 153 -14.49 -8.38 -17.34
C ARG A 153 -13.56 -9.57 -17.56
N GLN A 154 -13.32 -9.92 -18.82
CA GLN A 154 -12.41 -11.02 -19.16
C GLN A 154 -10.97 -10.73 -18.79
N ALA A 155 -10.51 -9.51 -19.01
CA ALA A 155 -9.19 -9.05 -18.58
C ALA A 155 -9.00 -9.16 -17.05
N LYS A 156 -9.99 -8.72 -16.30
CA LYS A 156 -10.02 -8.86 -14.84
C LYS A 156 -9.92 -10.33 -14.39
N SER A 157 -10.65 -11.22 -15.04
CA SER A 157 -10.60 -12.65 -14.77
C SER A 157 -9.22 -13.27 -15.11
N ILE A 158 -8.63 -12.88 -16.23
CA ILE A 158 -7.31 -13.35 -16.66
C ILE A 158 -6.25 -12.93 -15.65
N VAL A 159 -6.21 -11.67 -15.26
CA VAL A 159 -5.23 -11.12 -14.32
C VAL A 159 -5.41 -11.73 -12.93
N GLY A 160 -6.64 -11.80 -12.44
CA GLY A 160 -6.95 -12.45 -11.17
C GLY A 160 -6.60 -13.93 -11.13
N GLY A 161 -6.74 -14.62 -12.24
CA GLY A 161 -6.44 -16.05 -12.39
C GLY A 161 -4.98 -16.36 -12.74
N ALA A 162 -4.12 -15.36 -12.97
CA ALA A 162 -2.71 -15.57 -13.27
C ALA A 162 -1.88 -15.94 -12.03
N GLY A 163 -2.40 -15.68 -10.85
CA GLY A 163 -1.78 -16.09 -9.58
C GLY A 163 -1.94 -17.59 -9.30
N PRO A 164 -1.31 -18.10 -8.23
CA PRO A 164 -0.45 -17.34 -7.33
C PRO A 164 0.89 -16.95 -7.98
N PHE A 165 1.39 -15.79 -7.59
CA PHE A 165 2.72 -15.32 -7.96
C PHE A 165 3.78 -15.82 -6.96
N PRO A 166 5.08 -15.69 -7.23
CA PRO A 166 6.09 -16.03 -6.24
C PRO A 166 5.92 -15.21 -4.94
N PRO A 167 6.29 -15.75 -3.78
CA PRO A 167 6.35 -14.97 -2.55
C PRO A 167 7.30 -13.77 -2.68
N PHE A 168 7.05 -12.73 -1.91
CA PHE A 168 7.95 -11.58 -1.87
C PHE A 168 9.33 -11.96 -1.39
N SER A 169 10.37 -11.39 -2.00
CA SER A 169 11.74 -11.53 -1.53
C SER A 169 11.91 -10.91 -0.13
N PRO A 170 12.96 -11.31 0.63
CA PRO A 170 13.25 -10.67 1.92
C PRO A 170 13.41 -9.15 1.82
N ALA A 171 13.99 -8.65 0.73
CA ALA A 171 14.12 -7.21 0.47
C ALA A 171 12.77 -6.51 0.35
N MET A 172 11.81 -7.11 -0.36
CA MET A 172 10.45 -6.59 -0.48
C MET A 172 9.69 -6.65 0.85
N ARG A 173 9.87 -7.73 1.63
CA ARG A 173 9.21 -7.90 2.92
C ARG A 173 9.59 -6.85 3.96
N LYS A 174 10.75 -6.22 3.83
CA LYS A 174 11.17 -5.11 4.71
C LYS A 174 10.29 -3.87 4.58
N THR A 175 9.73 -3.64 3.40
CA THR A 175 9.02 -2.40 3.07
C THR A 175 7.56 -2.60 2.69
N ALA A 176 7.12 -3.83 2.41
CA ALA A 176 5.76 -4.11 2.00
C ALA A 176 5.22 -5.44 2.51
N ASP A 177 3.95 -5.46 2.88
CA ASP A 177 3.13 -6.66 3.11
C ASP A 177 2.25 -6.97 1.90
N GLN A 178 1.91 -5.94 1.14
CA GLN A 178 1.13 -6.02 -0.09
C GLN A 178 1.70 -5.03 -1.11
N ILE A 179 1.60 -5.39 -2.38
CA ILE A 179 1.89 -4.46 -3.47
C ILE A 179 0.63 -4.23 -4.29
N VAL A 180 0.48 -3.02 -4.79
CA VAL A 180 -0.54 -2.66 -5.78
C VAL A 180 0.18 -2.34 -7.08
N VAL A 181 -0.04 -3.17 -8.08
CA VAL A 181 0.57 -3.02 -9.41
C VAL A 181 -0.43 -2.32 -10.32
N VAL A 182 -0.08 -1.15 -10.82
CA VAL A 182 -0.87 -0.39 -11.77
C VAL A 182 -0.20 -0.47 -13.13
N SER A 183 -0.90 -0.99 -14.11
CA SER A 183 -0.32 -1.25 -15.43
C SER A 183 -1.34 -1.12 -16.55
N ASN A 184 -0.87 -0.77 -17.73
CA ASN A 184 -1.66 -0.79 -18.96
C ASN A 184 -1.61 -2.20 -19.57
N PHE A 185 -2.77 -2.76 -19.86
CA PHE A 185 -2.93 -4.06 -20.49
C PHE A 185 -3.45 -3.86 -21.91
N ASN A 186 -2.64 -4.23 -22.87
CA ASN A 186 -2.97 -4.12 -24.28
C ASN A 186 -3.25 -5.50 -24.89
N PHE A 187 -4.51 -5.73 -25.24
CA PHE A 187 -4.93 -6.91 -26.03
C PHE A 187 -4.79 -6.54 -27.50
N ALA A 188 -3.65 -6.93 -28.08
CA ALA A 188 -3.23 -6.51 -29.40
C ALA A 188 -3.84 -7.33 -30.53
N PRO A 189 -3.90 -6.76 -31.77
CA PRO A 189 -4.45 -7.45 -32.94
C PRO A 189 -3.69 -8.70 -33.39
N ASP A 190 -2.47 -8.93 -32.88
CA ASP A 190 -1.70 -10.18 -33.08
C ASP A 190 -2.11 -11.30 -32.12
N ASP A 191 -3.20 -11.12 -31.39
CA ASP A 191 -3.75 -12.05 -30.41
C ASP A 191 -2.84 -12.27 -29.18
N SER A 192 -2.04 -11.29 -28.83
CA SER A 192 -1.19 -11.28 -27.65
C SER A 192 -1.63 -10.26 -26.61
N LEU A 193 -1.51 -10.62 -25.33
CA LEU A 193 -1.57 -9.65 -24.24
C LEU A 193 -0.17 -9.08 -24.00
N GLN A 194 -0.08 -7.76 -24.03
CA GLN A 194 1.12 -7.02 -23.71
C GLN A 194 0.83 -6.10 -22.54
N THR A 195 1.68 -6.17 -21.51
CA THR A 195 1.65 -5.22 -20.40
C THR A 195 2.77 -4.21 -20.65
N GLN A 196 2.38 -3.00 -21.02
CA GLN A 196 3.33 -1.95 -21.35
C GLN A 196 3.26 -0.78 -20.38
N LEU A 197 4.40 -0.15 -20.21
CA LEU A 197 4.50 1.23 -19.80
C LEU A 197 3.55 2.08 -20.64
N SER A 198 2.65 2.80 -20.01
CA SER A 198 2.01 3.93 -20.68
C SER A 198 3.10 4.98 -20.92
N ALA A 199 3.89 4.75 -21.96
CA ALA A 199 4.73 5.77 -22.51
C ALA A 199 3.90 6.45 -23.59
N GLN A 200 3.26 7.55 -23.26
CA GLN A 200 3.19 8.77 -24.05
C GLN A 200 2.37 9.81 -23.30
#